data_a1a51696364e3741c9f2f302e84719f9
#
_entry.id   a1a51696364e3741c9f2f302e84719f9
#
_cell.length_a   1.000
_cell.length_b   1.000
_cell.length_c   1.000
_cell.angle_alpha   90.00
_cell.angle_beta   90.00
_cell.angle_gamma   90.00
#
_symmetry.space_group_name_H-M   'P 1'
#
loop_
_entity.id
_entity.type
_entity.pdbx_description
1 polymer ?
#
loop_
_entity_poly.entity_id
_entity_poly.type
_entity_poly.pdbx_seq_one_letter_code
_entity_poly.pdbx_strand_id
1 'polypeptide(L)'
;ESGVLRFGEFELKSGRLSPYFFDAGLFNCGDAAAKLGRCYASALTELDIEFDMLFGPAYKGIGLVTLTAAALAEHNAISYPFAYNRKEAKDHGEGGVSVGAPLKGRVLILDDVITAGTAISEAIRIIRASGAEPAGVLVALDREEIGSQSRISAVRELEETVGIPVRCIVSLTDLVNHLKEDSELSEHLPSVVSYRNRYGVTLE
;
A
#
# COMPACT_ATOMS: atom_id res chain seq x y z
N GLU A 1 8.07 -2.69 17.44
CA GLU A 1 9.39 -3.35 17.51
C GLU A 1 10.30 -2.97 16.31
N SER A 2 9.77 -2.96 15.06
CA SER A 2 10.59 -2.67 13.85
C SER A 2 10.87 -1.18 13.61
N GLY A 3 10.31 -0.26 14.39
CA GLY A 3 10.47 1.19 14.21
C GLY A 3 9.84 1.75 12.93
N VAL A 4 9.02 0.98 12.24
CA VAL A 4 8.33 1.36 11.00
C VAL A 4 7.32 2.48 11.23
N LEU A 5 6.60 2.41 12.35
CA LEU A 5 5.75 3.47 12.86
C LEU A 5 6.50 4.20 13.97
N ARG A 6 6.70 5.49 13.80
CA ARG A 6 7.39 6.36 14.78
C ARG A 6 6.49 7.51 15.16
N PHE A 7 6.55 7.90 16.43
CA PHE A 7 5.85 9.06 16.97
C PHE A 7 6.83 10.21 17.24
N GLY A 8 6.40 11.45 17.02
CA GLY A 8 7.23 12.66 17.13
C GLY A 8 6.71 13.75 16.19
N GLU A 9 7.52 14.71 15.83
CA GLU A 9 7.20 15.74 14.85
C GLU A 9 7.89 15.44 13.52
N PHE A 10 7.09 15.22 12.47
CA PHE A 10 7.60 14.91 11.14
C PHE A 10 6.98 15.85 10.10
N GLU A 11 7.80 16.54 9.35
CA GLU A 11 7.35 17.32 8.21
C GLU A 11 7.10 16.38 7.02
N LEU A 12 5.86 16.37 6.54
CA LEU A 12 5.47 15.59 5.36
C LEU A 12 5.74 16.39 4.07
N LYS A 13 5.77 15.70 2.93
CA LYS A 13 5.90 16.32 1.60
C LYS A 13 4.82 17.36 1.30
N SER A 14 3.68 17.28 1.98
CA SER A 14 2.59 18.27 1.91
C SER A 14 2.86 19.54 2.73
N GLY A 15 3.97 19.62 3.46
CA GLY A 15 4.26 20.69 4.43
C GLY A 15 3.50 20.56 5.76
N ARG A 16 2.72 19.51 5.96
CA ARG A 16 2.03 19.25 7.24
C ARG A 16 3.01 18.69 8.27
N LEU A 17 2.91 19.15 9.52
CA LEU A 17 3.59 18.54 10.65
C LEU A 17 2.73 17.39 11.18
N SER A 18 3.23 16.16 11.02
CA SER A 18 2.56 14.93 11.46
C SER A 18 3.13 14.44 12.78
N PRO A 19 2.29 14.00 13.75
CA PRO A 19 2.74 13.43 15.02
C PRO A 19 3.21 11.98 14.87
N TYR A 20 3.12 11.40 13.68
CA TYR A 20 3.60 10.05 13.40
C TYR A 20 4.16 9.96 11.98
N PHE A 21 5.04 9.01 11.79
CA PHE A 21 5.62 8.70 10.46
C PHE A 21 5.66 7.19 10.24
N PHE A 22 5.15 6.77 9.09
CA PHE A 22 5.23 5.39 8.63
C PHE A 22 6.32 5.26 7.57
N ASP A 23 7.32 4.43 7.85
CA ASP A 23 8.45 4.19 6.95
C ASP A 23 8.55 2.69 6.62
N ALA A 24 7.92 2.28 5.53
CA ALA A 24 7.96 0.90 5.07
C ALA A 24 9.38 0.41 4.71
N GLY A 25 10.34 1.32 4.49
CA GLY A 25 11.74 0.96 4.26
C GLY A 25 12.42 0.33 5.47
N LEU A 26 11.84 0.47 6.66
CA LEU A 26 12.34 -0.15 7.89
C LEU A 26 11.88 -1.60 8.10
N PHE A 27 11.10 -2.18 7.22
CA PHE A 27 10.96 -3.64 7.11
C PHE A 27 12.20 -4.25 6.45
N ASN A 28 13.37 -4.04 7.04
CA ASN A 28 14.68 -4.24 6.44
C ASN A 28 15.44 -5.47 6.96
N CYS A 29 14.78 -6.36 7.70
CA CYS A 29 15.30 -7.66 8.10
C CYS A 29 14.32 -8.78 7.73
N GLY A 30 14.84 -10.01 7.63
CA GLY A 30 14.06 -11.16 7.18
C GLY A 30 12.79 -11.41 8.00
N ASP A 31 12.88 -11.23 9.32
CA ASP A 31 11.76 -11.44 10.23
C ASP A 31 10.63 -10.39 10.01
N ALA A 32 11.00 -9.12 9.92
CA ALA A 32 10.06 -8.03 9.64
C ALA A 32 9.44 -8.18 8.24
N ALA A 33 10.25 -8.53 7.24
CA ALA A 33 9.79 -8.76 5.87
C ALA A 33 8.81 -9.94 5.78
N ALA A 34 9.10 -11.06 6.48
CA ALA A 34 8.20 -12.22 6.55
C ALA A 34 6.87 -11.87 7.22
N LYS A 35 6.89 -11.10 8.32
CA LYS A 35 5.69 -10.61 8.98
C LYS A 35 4.86 -9.72 8.04
N LEU A 36 5.51 -8.79 7.33
CA LEU A 36 4.85 -7.92 6.35
C LEU A 36 4.16 -8.72 5.24
N GLY A 37 4.87 -9.71 4.66
CA GLY A 37 4.29 -10.60 3.65
C GLY A 37 3.04 -11.33 4.15
N ARG A 38 3.05 -11.82 5.40
CA ARG A 38 1.88 -12.46 6.03
C ARG A 38 0.72 -11.47 6.26
N CYS A 39 1.01 -10.22 6.65
CA CYS A 39 -0.05 -9.21 6.80
C CYS A 39 -0.76 -8.95 5.47
N TYR A 40 -0.01 -8.78 4.38
CA TYR A 40 -0.59 -8.64 3.04
C TYR A 40 -1.35 -9.90 2.62
N ALA A 41 -0.78 -11.07 2.83
CA ALA A 41 -1.44 -12.35 2.50
C ALA A 41 -2.77 -12.51 3.25
N SER A 42 -2.80 -12.21 4.55
CA SER A 42 -4.03 -12.25 5.35
C SER A 42 -5.07 -11.26 4.82
N ALA A 43 -4.68 -10.01 4.55
CA ALA A 43 -5.59 -9.01 4.00
C ALA A 43 -6.16 -9.44 2.64
N LEU A 44 -5.37 -10.10 1.79
CA LEU A 44 -5.84 -10.60 0.50
C LEU A 44 -6.86 -11.72 0.60
N THR A 45 -6.81 -12.54 1.66
CA THR A 45 -7.81 -13.61 1.87
C THR A 45 -9.17 -13.08 2.32
N GLU A 46 -9.21 -11.86 2.84
CA GLU A 46 -10.43 -11.18 3.31
C GLU A 46 -10.92 -10.10 2.33
N LEU A 47 -10.14 -9.87 1.24
CA LEU A 47 -10.39 -8.80 0.31
C LEU A 47 -11.58 -9.11 -0.60
N ASP A 48 -12.57 -8.21 -0.62
CA ASP A 48 -13.72 -8.28 -1.55
C ASP A 48 -13.37 -7.69 -2.93
N ILE A 49 -12.31 -8.22 -3.54
CA ILE A 49 -11.87 -7.90 -4.89
C ILE A 49 -11.42 -9.21 -5.55
N GLU A 50 -12.03 -9.56 -6.66
CA GLU A 50 -11.60 -10.71 -7.44
C GLU A 50 -10.40 -10.37 -8.33
N PHE A 51 -9.34 -11.17 -8.26
CA PHE A 51 -8.13 -11.00 -9.06
C PHE A 51 -7.50 -12.35 -9.43
N ASP A 52 -6.66 -12.33 -10.47
CA ASP A 52 -6.03 -13.52 -11.03
C ASP A 52 -4.51 -13.50 -10.84
N MET A 53 -3.91 -12.32 -10.60
CA MET A 53 -2.49 -12.16 -10.35
C MET A 53 -2.16 -10.89 -9.56
N LEU A 54 -0.92 -10.80 -9.08
CA LEU A 54 -0.41 -9.69 -8.29
C LEU A 54 0.58 -8.84 -9.08
N PHE A 55 0.62 -7.53 -8.82
CA PHE A 55 1.58 -6.61 -9.41
C PHE A 55 2.17 -5.66 -8.37
N GLY A 56 3.50 -5.53 -8.35
CA GLY A 56 4.22 -4.62 -7.46
C GLY A 56 4.91 -3.48 -8.24
N PRO A 57 4.46 -2.22 -8.13
CA PRO A 57 5.14 -1.10 -8.77
C PRO A 57 6.53 -0.85 -8.17
N ALA A 58 7.51 -0.57 -9.04
CA ALA A 58 8.86 -0.28 -8.61
C ALA A 58 8.91 1.06 -7.82
N TYR A 59 9.66 1.11 -6.69
CA TYR A 59 10.58 0.05 -6.24
C TYR A 59 10.05 -0.77 -5.07
N LYS A 60 9.29 -0.18 -4.14
CA LYS A 60 8.84 -0.84 -2.91
C LYS A 60 7.87 -1.99 -3.18
N GLY A 61 6.98 -1.82 -4.16
CA GLY A 61 6.05 -2.87 -4.57
C GLY A 61 6.72 -4.16 -5.02
N ILE A 62 7.98 -4.12 -5.51
CA ILE A 62 8.74 -5.32 -5.89
C ILE A 62 8.91 -6.26 -4.68
N GLY A 63 9.37 -5.72 -3.57
CA GLY A 63 9.52 -6.48 -2.32
C GLY A 63 8.18 -6.95 -1.80
N LEU A 64 7.18 -6.07 -1.79
CA LEU A 64 5.83 -6.37 -1.28
C LEU A 64 5.17 -7.52 -2.05
N VAL A 65 5.14 -7.45 -3.38
CA VAL A 65 4.49 -8.49 -4.20
C VAL A 65 5.18 -9.85 -4.04
N THR A 66 6.51 -9.85 -3.96
CA THR A 66 7.28 -11.09 -3.81
C THR A 66 7.05 -11.75 -2.44
N LEU A 67 7.11 -10.94 -1.36
CA LEU A 67 6.86 -11.42 0.00
C LEU A 67 5.42 -11.90 0.19
N THR A 68 4.47 -11.19 -0.40
CA THR A 68 3.05 -11.56 -0.35
C THR A 68 2.78 -12.86 -1.09
N ALA A 69 3.30 -13.01 -2.31
CA ALA A 69 3.14 -14.25 -3.09
C ALA A 69 3.76 -15.46 -2.37
N ALA A 70 4.95 -15.29 -1.77
CA ALA A 70 5.58 -16.32 -0.98
C ALA A 70 4.75 -16.68 0.26
N ALA A 71 4.25 -15.70 1.01
CA ALA A 71 3.44 -15.94 2.20
C ALA A 71 2.11 -16.63 1.88
N LEU A 72 1.43 -16.24 0.78
CA LEU A 72 0.21 -16.92 0.30
C LEU A 72 0.46 -18.40 -0.02
N ALA A 73 1.56 -18.71 -0.70
CA ALA A 73 1.92 -20.07 -1.04
C ALA A 73 2.24 -20.90 0.22
N GLU A 74 2.99 -20.33 1.15
CA GLU A 74 3.50 -21.03 2.34
C GLU A 74 2.43 -21.23 3.42
N HIS A 75 1.57 -20.22 3.64
CA HIS A 75 0.64 -20.23 4.77
C HIS A 75 -0.82 -20.46 4.38
N ASN A 76 -1.20 -20.15 3.13
CA ASN A 76 -2.59 -20.25 2.66
C ASN A 76 -2.78 -21.34 1.58
N ALA A 77 -1.72 -21.99 1.11
CA ALA A 77 -1.73 -22.92 -0.03
C ALA A 77 -2.32 -22.28 -1.32
N ILE A 78 -2.17 -20.98 -1.48
CA ILE A 78 -2.64 -20.19 -2.63
C ILE A 78 -1.43 -19.74 -3.43
N SER A 79 -1.40 -20.03 -4.73
CA SER A 79 -0.30 -19.64 -5.62
C SER A 79 -0.80 -18.72 -6.73
N TYR A 80 -0.62 -17.42 -6.56
CA TYR A 80 -0.87 -16.45 -7.62
C TYR A 80 0.40 -16.16 -8.43
N PRO A 81 0.30 -16.03 -9.75
CA PRO A 81 1.37 -15.44 -10.55
C PRO A 81 1.56 -13.97 -10.14
N PHE A 82 2.80 -13.48 -10.20
CA PHE A 82 3.09 -12.09 -9.91
C PHE A 82 4.09 -11.49 -10.90
N ALA A 83 4.03 -10.16 -11.02
CA ALA A 83 4.93 -9.37 -11.82
C ALA A 83 5.23 -8.01 -11.13
N TYR A 84 6.24 -7.32 -11.62
CA TYR A 84 6.57 -5.95 -11.24
C TYR A 84 7.17 -5.21 -12.44
N ASN A 85 7.21 -3.86 -12.39
CA ASN A 85 7.83 -3.09 -13.45
C ASN A 85 9.29 -2.73 -13.14
N ARG A 86 10.03 -2.42 -14.22
CA ARG A 86 11.29 -1.70 -14.17
C ARG A 86 11.01 -0.21 -14.39
N LYS A 87 11.85 0.65 -13.81
CA LYS A 87 11.80 2.10 -14.11
C LYS A 87 12.35 2.43 -15.50
N GLU A 88 13.27 1.60 -15.99
CA GLU A 88 13.90 1.75 -17.29
C GLU A 88 13.64 0.51 -18.15
N ALA A 89 13.18 0.72 -19.38
CA ALA A 89 13.03 -0.37 -20.33
C ALA A 89 14.40 -0.94 -20.72
N LYS A 90 14.53 -2.25 -20.84
CA LYS A 90 15.73 -2.88 -21.40
C LYS A 90 15.56 -3.04 -22.91
N ASP A 91 16.58 -2.61 -23.65
CA ASP A 91 16.65 -2.75 -25.11
C ASP A 91 17.10 -4.15 -25.55
N HIS A 92 17.58 -5.01 -24.63
CA HIS A 92 18.15 -6.33 -24.94
C HIS A 92 17.62 -7.43 -24.00
N GLY A 93 17.51 -8.63 -24.52
CA GLY A 93 17.05 -9.84 -23.81
C GLY A 93 15.54 -9.96 -23.77
N GLU A 94 14.99 -10.33 -22.62
CA GLU A 94 13.53 -10.35 -22.38
C GLU A 94 12.93 -8.94 -22.36
N GLY A 95 13.04 -8.19 -23.43
CA GLY A 95 12.64 -6.78 -23.53
C GLY A 95 11.32 -6.45 -22.84
N GLY A 96 11.10 -5.16 -22.54
CA GLY A 96 9.85 -4.70 -21.93
C GLY A 96 10.02 -4.08 -20.54
N VAL A 97 8.91 -3.56 -20.04
CA VAL A 97 8.84 -2.79 -18.79
C VAL A 97 8.55 -3.69 -17.59
N SER A 98 7.96 -4.88 -17.78
CA SER A 98 7.57 -5.81 -16.71
C SER A 98 8.50 -7.02 -16.58
N VAL A 99 8.61 -7.55 -15.38
CA VAL A 99 9.37 -8.74 -14.98
C VAL A 99 8.46 -9.66 -14.20
N GLY A 100 8.60 -10.98 -14.39
CA GLY A 100 7.78 -11.99 -13.75
C GLY A 100 6.80 -12.64 -14.71
N ALA A 101 5.63 -13.01 -14.24
CA ALA A 101 4.61 -13.63 -15.07
C ALA A 101 4.04 -12.65 -16.11
N PRO A 102 3.68 -13.12 -17.32
CA PRO A 102 2.96 -12.29 -18.29
C PRO A 102 1.67 -11.73 -17.68
N LEU A 103 1.46 -10.41 -17.83
CA LEU A 103 0.25 -9.74 -17.32
C LEU A 103 -0.98 -10.25 -18.08
N LYS A 104 -1.93 -10.86 -17.37
CA LYS A 104 -3.16 -11.44 -17.91
C LYS A 104 -4.28 -11.40 -16.88
N GLY A 105 -5.53 -11.32 -17.37
CA GLY A 105 -6.71 -11.32 -16.49
C GLY A 105 -6.76 -10.09 -15.61
N ARG A 106 -7.30 -10.26 -14.41
CA ARG A 106 -7.49 -9.20 -13.40
C ARG A 106 -6.27 -9.11 -12.51
N VAL A 107 -5.67 -7.93 -12.44
CA VAL A 107 -4.38 -7.69 -11.76
C VAL A 107 -4.58 -6.82 -10.55
N LEU A 108 -4.25 -7.32 -9.36
CA LEU A 108 -4.26 -6.55 -8.12
C LEU A 108 -2.88 -5.92 -7.88
N ILE A 109 -2.88 -4.61 -7.62
CA ILE A 109 -1.66 -3.83 -7.37
C ILE A 109 -1.39 -3.77 -5.86
N LEU A 110 -0.13 -4.04 -5.45
CA LEU A 110 0.32 -3.95 -4.06
C LEU A 110 1.35 -2.83 -3.92
N ASP A 111 1.08 -1.84 -3.05
CA ASP A 111 2.03 -0.77 -2.75
C ASP A 111 2.04 -0.46 -1.23
N ASP A 112 2.98 0.38 -0.75
CA ASP A 112 3.10 0.69 0.69
C ASP A 112 2.12 1.77 1.16
N VAL A 113 2.15 2.94 0.59
CA VAL A 113 1.30 4.09 0.93
C VAL A 113 0.98 4.92 -0.31
N ILE A 114 -0.17 5.56 -0.29
CA ILE A 114 -0.54 6.52 -1.34
C ILE A 114 -0.04 7.91 -0.93
N THR A 115 0.80 8.50 -1.79
CA THR A 115 1.20 9.90 -1.68
C THR A 115 0.56 10.74 -2.80
N ALA A 116 1.11 10.66 -4.01
CA ALA A 116 0.56 11.32 -5.19
C ALA A 116 -0.08 10.34 -6.21
N GLY A 117 -0.16 9.05 -5.89
CA GLY A 117 -0.73 8.02 -6.76
C GLY A 117 0.02 7.75 -8.06
N THR A 118 1.18 8.39 -8.28
CA THR A 118 1.94 8.30 -9.56
C THR A 118 2.37 6.86 -9.87
N ALA A 119 2.88 6.11 -8.88
CA ALA A 119 3.33 4.73 -9.08
C ALA A 119 2.16 3.82 -9.46
N ILE A 120 1.02 4.00 -8.81
CA ILE A 120 -0.20 3.23 -9.08
C ILE A 120 -0.76 3.58 -10.46
N SER A 121 -0.81 4.87 -10.83
CA SER A 121 -1.25 5.30 -12.16
C SER A 121 -0.35 4.75 -13.27
N GLU A 122 0.96 4.70 -13.05
CA GLU A 122 1.91 4.06 -13.97
C GLU A 122 1.68 2.55 -14.07
N ALA A 123 1.48 1.86 -12.95
CA ALA A 123 1.15 0.44 -12.92
C ALA A 123 -0.13 0.13 -13.71
N ILE A 124 -1.18 0.90 -13.51
CA ILE A 124 -2.45 0.77 -14.25
C ILE A 124 -2.22 0.92 -15.76
N ARG A 125 -1.41 1.91 -16.16
CA ARG A 125 -1.06 2.11 -17.58
C ARG A 125 -0.32 0.89 -18.16
N ILE A 126 0.62 0.32 -17.42
CA ILE A 126 1.40 -0.86 -17.83
C ILE A 126 0.47 -2.07 -17.96
N ILE A 127 -0.40 -2.31 -16.98
CA ILE A 127 -1.34 -3.41 -16.97
C ILE A 127 -2.29 -3.31 -18.18
N ARG A 128 -2.91 -2.15 -18.40
CA ARG A 128 -3.81 -1.91 -19.54
C ARG A 128 -3.08 -2.05 -20.89
N ALA A 129 -1.85 -1.56 -21.01
CA ALA A 129 -1.05 -1.67 -22.23
C ALA A 129 -0.71 -3.13 -22.59
N SER A 130 -0.70 -4.05 -21.63
CA SER A 130 -0.51 -5.49 -21.88
C SER A 130 -1.80 -6.23 -22.24
N GLY A 131 -2.96 -5.56 -22.25
CA GLY A 131 -4.27 -6.17 -22.47
C GLY A 131 -4.88 -6.81 -21.22
N ALA A 132 -4.27 -6.64 -20.04
CA ALA A 132 -4.81 -7.07 -18.76
C ALA A 132 -5.66 -5.97 -18.11
N GLU A 133 -6.45 -6.32 -17.10
CA GLU A 133 -7.37 -5.43 -16.40
C GLU A 133 -6.89 -5.15 -14.97
N PRO A 134 -6.71 -3.89 -14.55
CA PRO A 134 -6.43 -3.58 -13.15
C PRO A 134 -7.69 -3.82 -12.31
N ALA A 135 -7.60 -4.75 -11.35
CA ALA A 135 -8.72 -5.16 -10.49
C ALA A 135 -8.90 -4.26 -9.28
N GLY A 136 -7.81 -3.77 -8.73
CA GLY A 136 -7.80 -2.93 -7.54
C GLY A 136 -6.40 -2.66 -7.03
N VAL A 137 -6.33 -1.99 -5.88
CA VAL A 137 -5.08 -1.65 -5.18
C VAL A 137 -5.22 -2.02 -3.71
N LEU A 138 -4.18 -2.62 -3.14
CA LEU A 138 -4.03 -2.82 -1.69
C LEU A 138 -2.76 -2.12 -1.22
N VAL A 139 -2.90 -1.23 -0.22
CA VAL A 139 -1.78 -0.52 0.42
C VAL A 139 -1.66 -0.86 1.89
N ALA A 140 -0.49 -0.64 2.50
CA ALA A 140 -0.29 -0.92 3.93
C ALA A 140 -1.10 0.04 4.80
N LEU A 141 -1.06 1.35 4.52
CA LEU A 141 -1.65 2.36 5.39
C LEU A 141 -2.43 3.40 4.59
N ASP A 142 -3.70 3.62 4.98
CA ASP A 142 -4.45 4.83 4.67
C ASP A 142 -4.33 5.82 5.84
N ARG A 143 -3.78 6.98 5.58
CA ARG A 143 -3.65 8.06 6.56
C ARG A 143 -4.96 8.81 6.81
N GLU A 144 -6.02 8.49 6.06
CA GLU A 144 -7.35 9.14 6.12
C GLU A 144 -7.27 10.68 6.10
N GLU A 145 -6.25 11.23 5.45
CA GLU A 145 -6.02 12.68 5.35
C GLU A 145 -6.75 13.27 4.15
N ILE A 146 -7.28 14.45 4.33
CA ILE A 146 -7.85 15.27 3.24
C ILE A 146 -6.77 15.48 2.17
N GLY A 147 -7.09 15.13 0.93
CA GLY A 147 -6.23 15.36 -0.23
C GLY A 147 -5.88 16.83 -0.44
N SER A 148 -4.93 17.12 -1.31
CA SER A 148 -4.48 18.50 -1.56
C SER A 148 -5.48 19.33 -2.35
N GLN A 149 -6.39 18.70 -3.09
CA GLN A 149 -7.34 19.34 -4.01
C GLN A 149 -8.81 19.03 -3.70
N SER A 150 -9.09 18.12 -2.77
CA SER A 150 -10.44 17.65 -2.46
C SER A 150 -10.64 17.52 -0.94
N ARG A 151 -11.90 17.40 -0.51
CA ARG A 151 -12.26 17.12 0.89
C ARG A 151 -12.32 15.61 1.20
N ILE A 152 -11.92 14.76 0.27
CA ILE A 152 -11.88 13.31 0.42
C ILE A 152 -10.45 12.83 0.68
N SER A 153 -10.28 11.60 1.15
CA SER A 153 -8.95 11.04 1.41
C SER A 153 -8.16 10.81 0.12
N ALA A 154 -6.84 10.76 0.23
CA ALA A 154 -5.97 10.45 -0.91
C ALA A 154 -6.29 9.07 -1.52
N VAL A 155 -6.71 8.10 -0.71
CA VAL A 155 -7.21 6.78 -1.15
C VAL A 155 -8.45 6.96 -2.00
N ARG A 156 -9.45 7.69 -1.52
CA ARG A 156 -10.73 7.89 -2.23
C ARG A 156 -10.56 8.75 -3.48
N GLU A 157 -9.70 9.77 -3.43
CA GLU A 157 -9.35 10.58 -4.59
C GLU A 157 -8.68 9.73 -5.69
N LEU A 158 -7.80 8.81 -5.30
CA LEU A 158 -7.20 7.87 -6.24
C LEU A 158 -8.27 6.92 -6.80
N GLU A 159 -9.11 6.32 -5.94
CA GLU A 159 -10.18 5.40 -6.35
C GLU A 159 -11.10 6.03 -7.40
N GLU A 160 -11.54 7.28 -7.19
CA GLU A 160 -12.34 8.03 -8.15
C GLU A 160 -11.57 8.36 -9.43
N THR A 161 -10.28 8.67 -9.33
CA THR A 161 -9.44 9.03 -10.49
C THR A 161 -9.16 7.83 -11.39
N VAL A 162 -8.86 6.69 -10.80
CA VAL A 162 -8.45 5.48 -11.56
C VAL A 162 -9.62 4.55 -11.89
N GLY A 163 -10.75 4.70 -11.20
CA GLY A 163 -11.99 3.93 -11.44
C GLY A 163 -11.91 2.48 -10.99
N ILE A 164 -11.02 2.14 -10.04
CA ILE A 164 -10.88 0.80 -9.46
C ILE A 164 -10.81 0.90 -7.93
N PRO A 165 -11.26 -0.14 -7.18
CA PRO A 165 -11.25 -0.12 -5.73
C PRO A 165 -9.84 -0.01 -5.16
N VAL A 166 -9.69 0.80 -4.11
CA VAL A 166 -8.46 0.94 -3.33
C VAL A 166 -8.76 0.56 -1.88
N ARG A 167 -7.96 -0.33 -1.31
CA ARG A 167 -8.11 -0.83 0.06
C ARG A 167 -6.79 -0.68 0.81
N CYS A 168 -6.86 -0.63 2.14
CA CYS A 168 -5.70 -0.59 3.01
C CYS A 168 -5.74 -1.72 4.03
N ILE A 169 -4.57 -2.12 4.52
CA ILE A 169 -4.45 -3.10 5.61
C ILE A 169 -4.75 -2.43 6.96
N VAL A 170 -4.25 -1.20 7.15
CA VAL A 170 -4.42 -0.40 8.36
C VAL A 170 -4.81 1.02 7.98
N SER A 171 -5.73 1.60 8.74
CA SER A 171 -6.13 3.01 8.61
C SER A 171 -5.63 3.85 9.79
N LEU A 172 -5.71 5.18 9.67
CA LEU A 172 -5.47 6.07 10.81
C LEU A 172 -6.48 5.82 11.95
N THR A 173 -7.70 5.43 11.61
CA THR A 173 -8.72 5.05 12.60
C THR A 173 -8.28 3.82 13.39
N ASP A 174 -7.73 2.81 12.75
CA ASP A 174 -7.18 1.61 13.41
C ASP A 174 -6.01 1.97 14.31
N LEU A 175 -5.11 2.86 13.83
CA LEU A 175 -4.02 3.37 14.66
C LEU A 175 -4.53 4.08 15.92
N VAL A 176 -5.53 4.96 15.80
CA VAL A 176 -6.14 5.64 16.95
C VAL A 176 -6.76 4.65 17.92
N ASN A 177 -7.42 3.60 17.44
CA ASN A 177 -8.00 2.57 18.28
C ASN A 177 -6.92 1.77 19.01
N HIS A 178 -5.85 1.39 18.31
CA HIS A 178 -4.70 0.71 18.92
C HIS A 178 -4.07 1.57 20.05
N LEU A 179 -3.87 2.87 19.81
CA LEU A 179 -3.31 3.79 20.81
C LEU A 179 -4.19 3.97 22.07
N LYS A 180 -5.50 3.71 21.96
CA LYS A 180 -6.40 3.73 23.13
C LYS A 180 -6.24 2.47 24.01
N GLU A 181 -5.90 1.35 23.40
CA GLU A 181 -5.82 0.03 24.04
C GLU A 181 -4.41 -0.25 24.59
N ASP A 182 -3.38 0.32 23.95
CA ASP A 182 -1.99 0.12 24.33
C ASP A 182 -1.52 1.18 25.35
N SER A 183 -1.27 0.76 26.59
CA SER A 183 -0.86 1.65 27.68
C SER A 183 0.53 2.29 27.46
N GLU A 184 1.45 1.62 26.73
CA GLU A 184 2.80 2.13 26.47
C GLU A 184 2.79 3.22 25.39
N LEU A 185 1.87 3.13 24.41
CA LEU A 185 1.76 4.07 23.31
C LEU A 185 0.67 5.13 23.51
N SER A 186 -0.14 5.02 24.56
CA SER A 186 -1.27 5.93 24.83
C SER A 186 -0.88 7.39 25.01
N GLU A 187 0.37 7.69 25.39
CA GLU A 187 0.88 9.06 25.48
C GLU A 187 0.84 9.81 24.14
N HIS A 188 0.89 9.09 23.01
CA HIS A 188 0.84 9.67 21.65
C HIS A 188 -0.60 9.94 21.16
N LEU A 189 -1.62 9.36 21.81
CA LEU A 189 -3.01 9.46 21.40
C LEU A 189 -3.51 10.91 21.25
N PRO A 190 -3.24 11.85 22.21
CA PRO A 190 -3.75 13.21 22.09
C PRO A 190 -3.26 13.94 20.83
N SER A 191 -1.97 13.79 20.49
CA SER A 191 -1.36 14.42 19.32
C SER A 191 -1.89 13.83 18.01
N VAL A 192 -2.08 12.49 17.94
CA VAL A 192 -2.62 11.81 16.76
C VAL A 192 -4.10 12.17 16.56
N VAL A 193 -4.90 12.22 17.62
CA VAL A 193 -6.31 12.65 17.55
C VAL A 193 -6.42 14.12 17.13
N SER A 194 -5.59 15.01 17.68
CA SER A 194 -5.56 16.43 17.28
C SER A 194 -5.23 16.58 15.79
N TYR A 195 -4.26 15.83 15.32
CA TYR A 195 -3.87 15.80 13.91
C TYR A 195 -5.02 15.30 13.01
N ARG A 196 -5.65 14.18 13.38
CA ARG A 196 -6.82 13.65 12.68
C ARG A 196 -7.97 14.65 12.61
N ASN A 197 -8.27 15.33 13.72
CA ASN A 197 -9.34 16.35 13.76
C ASN A 197 -9.06 17.54 12.84
N ARG A 198 -7.77 17.85 12.61
CA ARG A 198 -7.37 18.99 11.78
C ARG A 198 -7.26 18.63 10.30
N TYR A 199 -6.79 17.46 9.98
CA TYR A 199 -6.42 17.06 8.61
C TYR A 199 -7.12 15.79 8.11
N GLY A 200 -7.82 15.09 8.98
CA GLY A 200 -8.54 13.87 8.62
C GLY A 200 -9.83 14.14 7.87
N VAL A 201 -10.24 13.17 7.09
CA VAL A 201 -11.58 13.16 6.49
C VAL A 201 -12.62 12.84 7.54
N THR A 202 -13.84 13.39 7.38
CA THR A 202 -14.99 12.97 8.18
C THR A 202 -15.44 11.62 7.63
N LEU A 203 -15.33 10.57 8.45
CA LEU A 203 -15.92 9.27 8.12
C LEU A 203 -17.45 9.42 8.28
N GLU A 204 -18.18 9.28 7.20
CA GLU A 204 -19.65 9.22 7.22
C GLU A 204 -20.12 7.84 7.68
#